data_c90d7c0d4262e719f1f0d53dd44d97c3
#
_entry.id   c90d7c0d4262e719f1f0d53dd44d97c3
#
_cell.length_a   1.000
_cell.length_b   1.000
_cell.length_c   1.000
_cell.angle_alpha   90.00
_cell.angle_beta   90.00
_cell.angle_gamma   90.00
#
_symmetry.space_group_name_H-M   'P 1'
#
loop_
_entity.id
_entity.type
_entity.pdbx_description
1 polymer ?
#
loop_
_entity_poly.entity_id
_entity_poly.type
_entity_poly.pdbx_seq_one_letter_code
_entity_poly.pdbx_strand_id
1 'polypeptide(L)'
;MLFSVQCCVMGENPKTEIHEIAVGPDEARQRLDRLLSQKVEGHSRMRIKALIESGQVRVRQGDDGRTVTEPSYRVKSGERITLQVTPAVDAKPVPQVMDLDIVFEDEHLIVVDKPAGLVVHPAPGNPDHTLVNALLAHCGDSLSGVGGVRRPGIVHRLDKDTSGLLVVAKHDAAHVGLSTLFARHDIQRRYRALVWGQPHRIDGRV
;
A
#
# COMPACT_ATOMS: atom_id res chain seq x y z
N MET A 1 -31.07 -2.37 43.60
CA MET A 1 -29.77 -2.69 43.02
C MET A 1 -29.99 -3.12 41.57
N LEU A 2 -29.85 -2.22 40.63
CA LEU A 2 -29.95 -2.51 39.20
C LEU A 2 -28.53 -2.72 38.67
N PHE A 3 -28.24 -3.94 38.27
CA PHE A 3 -27.01 -4.24 37.50
C PHE A 3 -27.26 -3.92 36.05
N SER A 4 -26.61 -2.85 35.55
CA SER A 4 -26.53 -2.54 34.13
C SER A 4 -25.44 -3.45 33.52
N VAL A 5 -25.85 -4.40 32.70
CA VAL A 5 -24.96 -5.19 31.87
C VAL A 5 -24.68 -4.37 30.62
N GLN A 6 -23.48 -3.80 30.54
CA GLN A 6 -22.98 -3.09 29.36
C GLN A 6 -22.63 -4.13 28.31
N CYS A 7 -23.52 -4.28 27.32
CA CYS A 7 -23.30 -5.14 26.17
C CYS A 7 -22.16 -4.55 25.34
N CYS A 8 -21.05 -5.27 25.27
CA CYS A 8 -19.93 -4.94 24.40
C CYS A 8 -20.41 -5.09 22.95
N VAL A 9 -20.56 -3.99 22.24
CA VAL A 9 -20.89 -3.97 20.81
C VAL A 9 -19.72 -4.55 20.07
N MET A 10 -19.88 -5.79 19.60
CA MET A 10 -18.96 -6.43 18.66
C MET A 10 -18.89 -5.57 17.41
N GLY A 11 -17.67 -5.22 16.97
CA GLY A 11 -17.39 -4.42 15.79
C GLY A 11 -18.13 -4.96 14.56
N GLU A 12 -18.84 -4.06 13.87
CA GLU A 12 -19.49 -4.37 12.61
C GLU A 12 -18.42 -4.84 11.62
N ASN A 13 -18.59 -6.06 11.13
CA ASN A 13 -17.80 -6.59 10.01
C ASN A 13 -17.98 -5.62 8.83
N PRO A 14 -16.93 -5.07 8.24
CA PRO A 14 -17.06 -4.12 7.17
C PRO A 14 -17.79 -4.80 5.99
N LYS A 15 -18.95 -4.24 5.63
CA LYS A 15 -19.84 -4.78 4.60
C LYS A 15 -19.16 -4.74 3.23
N THR A 16 -19.23 -5.84 2.50
CA THR A 16 -18.87 -5.89 1.09
C THR A 16 -19.84 -5.01 0.31
N GLU A 17 -19.34 -4.04 -0.43
CA GLU A 17 -20.15 -3.21 -1.32
C GLU A 17 -20.25 -3.88 -2.69
N ILE A 18 -21.44 -3.89 -3.27
CA ILE A 18 -21.69 -4.44 -4.60
C ILE A 18 -22.16 -3.32 -5.51
N HIS A 19 -21.40 -3.08 -6.58
CA HIS A 19 -21.77 -2.11 -7.61
C HIS A 19 -22.18 -2.84 -8.88
N GLU A 20 -23.37 -2.50 -9.40
CA GLU A 20 -23.86 -3.00 -10.69
C GLU A 20 -23.84 -1.86 -11.71
N ILE A 21 -23.19 -2.09 -12.84
CA ILE A 21 -22.95 -1.10 -13.89
C ILE A 21 -23.41 -1.68 -15.22
N ALA A 22 -24.34 -1.01 -15.87
CA ALA A 22 -24.72 -1.33 -17.25
C ALA A 22 -23.85 -0.52 -18.22
N VAL A 23 -23.31 -1.20 -19.23
CA VAL A 23 -22.46 -0.58 -20.26
C VAL A 23 -23.32 -0.02 -21.38
N GLY A 24 -23.32 1.29 -21.53
CA GLY A 24 -24.00 1.99 -22.61
C GLY A 24 -23.28 1.89 -23.97
N PRO A 25 -23.95 2.27 -25.09
CA PRO A 25 -23.32 2.27 -26.40
C PRO A 25 -22.07 3.15 -26.48
N ASP A 26 -22.08 4.31 -25.84
CA ASP A 26 -20.97 5.28 -25.85
C ASP A 26 -19.78 4.84 -25.00
N GLU A 27 -19.98 3.86 -24.13
CA GLU A 27 -18.96 3.30 -23.24
C GLU A 27 -18.29 2.04 -23.84
N ALA A 28 -18.83 1.55 -24.93
CA ALA A 28 -18.31 0.37 -25.62
C ALA A 28 -16.84 0.58 -26.03
N ARG A 29 -16.06 -0.51 -25.94
CA ARG A 29 -14.62 -0.55 -26.21
C ARG A 29 -13.74 0.23 -25.23
N GLN A 30 -14.29 0.86 -24.19
CA GLN A 30 -13.47 1.38 -23.09
C GLN A 30 -12.77 0.23 -22.37
N ARG A 31 -11.66 0.55 -21.70
CA ARG A 31 -11.01 -0.39 -20.79
C ARG A 31 -11.82 -0.51 -19.50
N LEU A 32 -11.93 -1.73 -18.99
CA LEU A 32 -12.68 -2.06 -17.79
C LEU A 32 -12.21 -1.23 -16.58
N ASP A 33 -10.88 -1.14 -16.37
CA ASP A 33 -10.28 -0.37 -15.27
C ASP A 33 -10.65 1.12 -15.32
N ARG A 34 -10.75 1.69 -16.54
CA ARG A 34 -11.13 3.08 -16.74
C ARG A 34 -12.62 3.32 -16.51
N LEU A 35 -13.46 2.47 -17.08
CA LEU A 35 -14.91 2.58 -16.89
C LEU A 35 -15.30 2.47 -15.43
N LEU A 36 -14.79 1.46 -14.72
CA LEU A 36 -15.09 1.27 -13.31
C LEU A 36 -14.58 2.44 -12.44
N SER A 37 -13.40 2.98 -12.73
CA SER A 37 -12.88 4.14 -11.97
C SER A 37 -13.66 5.43 -12.19
N GLN A 38 -14.42 5.53 -13.25
CA GLN A 38 -15.30 6.68 -13.53
C GLN A 38 -16.69 6.53 -12.89
N LYS A 39 -17.18 5.28 -12.78
CA LYS A 39 -18.54 4.98 -12.30
C LYS A 39 -18.62 4.68 -10.81
N VAL A 40 -17.51 4.25 -10.21
CA VAL A 40 -17.46 3.87 -8.78
C VAL A 40 -16.71 4.94 -8.02
N GLU A 41 -17.47 5.77 -7.30
CA GLU A 41 -16.91 6.85 -6.49
C GLU A 41 -16.17 6.30 -5.25
N GLY A 42 -15.24 7.08 -4.72
CA GLY A 42 -14.51 6.75 -3.48
C GLY A 42 -13.34 5.77 -3.65
N HIS A 43 -13.11 5.22 -4.86
CA HIS A 43 -12.03 4.27 -5.10
C HIS A 43 -11.01 4.75 -6.14
N SER A 44 -9.72 4.65 -5.79
CA SER A 44 -8.65 4.97 -6.75
C SER A 44 -8.61 3.94 -7.89
N ARG A 45 -8.14 4.38 -9.08
CA ARG A 45 -7.94 3.47 -10.23
C ARG A 45 -7.03 2.28 -9.89
N MET A 46 -6.03 2.47 -9.03
CA MET A 46 -5.17 1.39 -8.57
C MET A 46 -5.93 0.36 -7.74
N ARG A 47 -6.86 0.81 -6.88
CA ARG A 47 -7.73 -0.08 -6.11
C ARG A 47 -8.65 -0.88 -7.04
N ILE A 48 -9.29 -0.22 -8.01
CA ILE A 48 -10.13 -0.87 -9.02
C ILE A 48 -9.34 -1.93 -9.79
N LYS A 49 -8.13 -1.59 -10.23
CA LYS A 49 -7.23 -2.55 -10.90
C LYS A 49 -6.96 -3.79 -10.04
N ALA A 50 -6.62 -3.61 -8.77
CA ALA A 50 -6.39 -4.73 -7.85
C ALA A 50 -7.63 -5.60 -7.64
N LEU A 51 -8.84 -5.01 -7.57
CA LEU A 51 -10.10 -5.73 -7.46
C LEU A 51 -10.39 -6.56 -8.73
N ILE A 52 -10.09 -6.03 -9.92
CA ILE A 52 -10.22 -6.78 -11.18
C ILE A 52 -9.25 -7.98 -11.17
N GLU A 53 -7.97 -7.75 -10.89
CA GLU A 53 -6.93 -8.78 -10.87
C GLU A 53 -7.20 -9.89 -9.84
N SER A 54 -7.86 -9.55 -8.73
CA SER A 54 -8.28 -10.52 -7.70
C SER A 54 -9.60 -11.24 -8.00
N GLY A 55 -10.20 -11.03 -9.20
CA GLY A 55 -11.41 -11.74 -9.63
C GLY A 55 -12.71 -11.23 -9.01
N GLN A 56 -12.71 -10.01 -8.45
CA GLN A 56 -13.90 -9.39 -7.85
C GLN A 56 -14.86 -8.77 -8.88
N VAL A 57 -14.60 -8.97 -10.18
CA VAL A 57 -15.42 -8.43 -11.26
C VAL A 57 -16.03 -9.55 -12.09
N ARG A 58 -17.35 -9.52 -12.22
CA ARG A 58 -18.12 -10.38 -13.13
C ARG A 58 -18.77 -9.55 -14.23
N VAL A 59 -18.67 -10.03 -15.45
CA VAL A 59 -19.31 -9.41 -16.62
C VAL A 59 -20.35 -10.38 -17.15
N ARG A 60 -21.57 -9.92 -17.38
CA ARG A 60 -22.69 -10.69 -17.92
C ARG A 60 -23.19 -10.05 -19.22
N GLN A 61 -23.50 -10.89 -20.20
CA GLN A 61 -24.21 -10.48 -21.41
C GLN A 61 -25.32 -11.51 -21.66
N GLY A 62 -26.59 -11.12 -21.47
CA GLY A 62 -27.70 -12.08 -21.39
C GLY A 62 -27.55 -13.02 -20.19
N ASP A 63 -27.67 -14.32 -20.43
CA ASP A 63 -27.55 -15.35 -19.38
C ASP A 63 -26.09 -15.78 -19.11
N ASP A 64 -25.17 -15.43 -20.00
CA ASP A 64 -23.76 -15.76 -19.88
C ASP A 64 -23.04 -14.78 -18.94
N GLY A 65 -22.46 -15.31 -17.84
CA GLY A 65 -21.68 -14.54 -16.88
C GLY A 65 -20.29 -15.13 -16.65
N ARG A 66 -19.27 -14.30 -16.72
CA ARG A 66 -17.87 -14.70 -16.49
C ARG A 66 -17.13 -13.74 -15.56
N THR A 67 -16.16 -14.26 -14.83
CA THR A 67 -15.20 -13.44 -14.08
C THR A 67 -14.16 -12.89 -15.05
N VAL A 68 -13.83 -11.60 -14.90
CA VAL A 68 -12.81 -10.91 -15.70
C VAL A 68 -11.70 -10.45 -14.75
N THR A 69 -10.48 -10.89 -15.01
CA THR A 69 -9.28 -10.57 -14.21
C THR A 69 -8.33 -9.62 -14.94
N GLU A 70 -8.64 -9.28 -16.20
CA GLU A 70 -7.80 -8.37 -16.99
C GLU A 70 -8.30 -6.92 -16.93
N PRO A 71 -7.55 -5.97 -16.33
CA PRO A 71 -7.92 -4.56 -16.29
C PRO A 71 -8.06 -3.92 -17.68
N SER A 72 -7.35 -4.45 -18.66
CA SER A 72 -7.38 -4.00 -20.06
C SER A 72 -8.56 -4.51 -20.87
N TYR A 73 -9.41 -5.38 -20.31
CA TYR A 73 -10.59 -5.89 -20.97
C TYR A 73 -11.41 -4.76 -21.59
N ARG A 74 -11.82 -4.95 -22.85
CA ARG A 74 -12.65 -4.00 -23.60
C ARG A 74 -14.10 -4.33 -23.42
N VAL A 75 -14.84 -3.49 -22.70
CA VAL A 75 -16.27 -3.71 -22.43
C VAL A 75 -17.10 -3.58 -23.71
N LYS A 76 -18.23 -4.29 -23.76
CA LYS A 76 -19.15 -4.29 -24.89
C LYS A 76 -20.47 -3.64 -24.49
N SER A 77 -21.11 -2.97 -25.43
CA SER A 77 -22.47 -2.43 -25.22
C SER A 77 -23.44 -3.52 -24.78
N GLY A 78 -24.27 -3.23 -23.80
CA GLY A 78 -25.24 -4.15 -23.22
C GLY A 78 -24.69 -5.14 -22.19
N GLU A 79 -23.38 -5.13 -21.92
CA GLU A 79 -22.83 -5.89 -20.79
C GLU A 79 -23.29 -5.29 -19.45
N ARG A 80 -23.51 -6.16 -18.47
CA ARG A 80 -23.69 -5.80 -17.06
C ARG A 80 -22.47 -6.23 -16.27
N ILE A 81 -21.89 -5.28 -15.56
CA ILE A 81 -20.68 -5.50 -14.77
C ILE A 81 -21.06 -5.45 -13.29
N THR A 82 -20.74 -6.51 -12.55
CA THR A 82 -20.88 -6.54 -11.10
C THR A 82 -19.47 -6.47 -10.51
N LEU A 83 -19.19 -5.42 -9.74
CA LEU A 83 -17.97 -5.26 -8.97
C LEU A 83 -18.27 -5.50 -7.50
N GLN A 84 -17.57 -6.44 -6.88
CA GLN A 84 -17.54 -6.65 -5.43
C GLN A 84 -16.38 -5.87 -4.84
N VAL A 85 -16.67 -4.85 -4.04
CA VAL A 85 -15.66 -4.14 -3.27
C VAL A 85 -15.62 -4.76 -1.89
N THR A 86 -14.69 -5.68 -1.69
CA THR A 86 -14.37 -6.14 -0.34
C THR A 86 -13.65 -5.02 0.38
N PRO A 87 -14.01 -4.71 1.62
CA PRO A 87 -13.25 -3.77 2.43
C PRO A 87 -11.77 -4.13 2.37
N ALA A 88 -10.92 -3.15 2.25
CA ALA A 88 -9.50 -3.41 2.44
C ALA A 88 -9.36 -3.86 3.89
N VAL A 89 -9.13 -5.14 4.11
CA VAL A 89 -8.65 -5.60 5.40
C VAL A 89 -7.29 -4.94 5.53
N ASP A 90 -7.25 -3.89 6.37
CA ASP A 90 -5.98 -3.33 6.81
C ASP A 90 -5.32 -4.39 7.69
N ALA A 91 -4.71 -5.37 7.05
CA ALA A 91 -3.88 -6.32 7.76
C ALA A 91 -2.78 -5.49 8.43
N LYS A 92 -2.93 -5.32 9.75
CA LYS A 92 -1.86 -4.75 10.56
C LYS A 92 -0.64 -5.61 10.33
N PRO A 93 0.52 -5.02 9.99
CA PRO A 93 1.73 -5.80 9.90
C PRO A 93 1.96 -6.53 11.22
N VAL A 94 2.22 -7.82 11.16
CA VAL A 94 2.49 -8.64 12.33
C VAL A 94 3.99 -8.56 12.63
N PRO A 95 4.41 -8.39 13.90
CA PRO A 95 5.81 -8.47 14.28
C PRO A 95 6.44 -9.79 13.83
N GLN A 96 7.60 -9.71 13.19
CA GLN A 96 8.37 -10.89 12.75
C GLN A 96 9.83 -10.68 13.11
N VAL A 97 10.39 -11.63 13.85
CA VAL A 97 11.82 -11.61 14.21
C VAL A 97 12.65 -11.85 12.95
N MET A 98 13.40 -10.83 12.57
CA MET A 98 14.31 -10.83 11.42
C MET A 98 15.59 -10.11 11.82
N ASP A 99 16.73 -10.50 11.26
CA ASP A 99 17.99 -9.81 11.48
C ASP A 99 17.92 -8.41 10.86
N LEU A 100 18.22 -7.39 11.69
CA LEU A 100 18.33 -6.01 11.29
C LEU A 100 19.78 -5.53 11.52
N ASP A 101 20.39 -5.00 10.47
CA ASP A 101 21.67 -4.30 10.59
C ASP A 101 21.40 -2.87 11.10
N ILE A 102 21.50 -2.70 12.42
CA ILE A 102 21.22 -1.44 13.11
C ILE A 102 22.51 -0.65 13.22
N VAL A 103 22.58 0.46 12.46
CA VAL A 103 23.74 1.35 12.42
C VAL A 103 23.73 2.36 13.58
N PHE A 104 22.54 2.78 13.98
CA PHE A 104 22.34 3.72 15.08
C PHE A 104 20.93 3.54 15.68
N GLU A 105 20.82 3.68 16.97
CA GLU A 105 19.54 3.71 17.68
C GLU A 105 19.64 4.55 18.95
N ASP A 106 18.63 5.39 19.19
CA ASP A 106 18.41 6.13 20.43
C ASP A 106 16.92 6.05 20.86
N GLU A 107 16.49 6.93 21.75
CA GLU A 107 15.10 7.00 22.19
C GLU A 107 14.14 7.58 21.12
N HIS A 108 14.67 8.27 20.11
CA HIS A 108 13.89 9.01 19.11
C HIS A 108 13.80 8.31 17.76
N LEU A 109 14.87 7.70 17.32
CA LEU A 109 14.95 7.11 15.98
C LEU A 109 15.85 5.87 15.95
N ILE A 110 15.68 5.09 14.89
CA ILE A 110 16.56 3.97 14.55
C ILE A 110 17.01 4.13 13.09
N VAL A 111 18.28 3.88 12.83
CA VAL A 111 18.86 3.84 11.48
C VAL A 111 19.29 2.42 11.17
N VAL A 112 18.73 1.86 10.11
CA VAL A 112 19.07 0.52 9.66
C VAL A 112 19.76 0.56 8.30
N ASP A 113 20.75 -0.30 8.08
CA ASP A 113 21.27 -0.57 6.74
C ASP A 113 20.39 -1.65 6.10
N LYS A 114 19.47 -1.21 5.25
CA LYS A 114 18.51 -2.09 4.59
C LYS A 114 19.24 -2.93 3.52
N PRO A 115 19.19 -4.25 3.56
CA PRO A 115 19.73 -5.07 2.49
C PRO A 115 18.92 -4.93 1.19
N ALA A 116 19.56 -5.17 0.06
CA ALA A 116 18.86 -5.37 -1.22
C ALA A 116 17.94 -6.59 -1.13
N GLY A 117 16.81 -6.55 -1.81
CA GLY A 117 15.78 -7.60 -1.79
C GLY A 117 14.73 -7.44 -0.69
N LEU A 118 14.98 -6.64 0.37
CA LEU A 118 14.03 -6.40 1.44
C LEU A 118 13.05 -5.26 1.08
N VAL A 119 11.75 -5.55 1.17
CA VAL A 119 10.68 -4.56 1.00
C VAL A 119 10.49 -3.77 2.29
N VAL A 120 10.25 -2.47 2.19
CA VAL A 120 10.11 -1.60 3.37
C VAL A 120 8.80 -1.86 4.13
N HIS A 121 7.67 -1.97 3.44
CA HIS A 121 6.35 -2.15 4.06
C HIS A 121 5.48 -3.12 3.27
N PRO A 122 4.50 -3.78 3.91
CA PRO A 122 3.63 -4.71 3.23
C PRO A 122 2.93 -4.09 2.03
N ALA A 123 2.92 -4.84 0.92
CA ALA A 123 2.31 -4.46 -0.34
C ALA A 123 1.81 -5.71 -1.09
N PRO A 124 0.95 -5.58 -2.11
CA PRO A 124 0.59 -6.70 -2.98
C PRO A 124 1.83 -7.43 -3.49
N GLY A 125 1.88 -8.74 -3.30
CA GLY A 125 3.03 -9.60 -3.63
C GLY A 125 4.12 -9.71 -2.56
N ASN A 126 4.06 -8.89 -1.50
CA ASN A 126 4.93 -8.98 -0.32
C ASN A 126 4.12 -8.60 0.93
N PRO A 127 3.22 -9.48 1.42
CA PRO A 127 2.31 -9.17 2.53
C PRO A 127 3.00 -9.16 3.89
N ASP A 128 4.13 -9.82 4.01
CA ASP A 128 4.93 -10.04 5.20
C ASP A 128 6.43 -10.07 4.89
N HIS A 129 7.27 -10.36 5.87
CA HIS A 129 8.74 -10.37 5.76
C HIS A 129 9.28 -9.04 5.20
N THR A 130 8.70 -7.92 5.66
CA THR A 130 9.14 -6.58 5.31
C THR A 130 9.92 -5.94 6.45
N LEU A 131 10.61 -4.83 6.15
CA LEU A 131 11.33 -4.08 7.18
C LEU A 131 10.39 -3.65 8.32
N VAL A 132 9.14 -3.26 8.01
CA VAL A 132 8.14 -2.90 9.03
C VAL A 132 7.84 -4.07 9.96
N ASN A 133 7.73 -5.31 9.45
CA ASN A 133 7.50 -6.49 10.29
C ASN A 133 8.67 -6.71 11.27
N ALA A 134 9.91 -6.52 10.81
CA ALA A 134 11.10 -6.64 11.63
C ALA A 134 11.19 -5.51 12.69
N LEU A 135 10.91 -4.27 12.29
CA LEU A 135 10.90 -3.12 13.20
C LEU A 135 9.84 -3.25 14.30
N LEU A 136 8.66 -3.78 13.96
CA LEU A 136 7.63 -4.07 14.96
C LEU A 136 8.08 -5.11 15.99
N ALA A 137 8.84 -6.11 15.56
CA ALA A 137 9.38 -7.11 16.47
C ALA A 137 10.51 -6.52 17.35
N HIS A 138 11.33 -5.63 16.81
CA HIS A 138 12.45 -5.01 17.50
C HIS A 138 12.01 -3.89 18.48
N CYS A 139 11.20 -2.94 17.98
CA CYS A 139 10.81 -1.75 18.73
C CYS A 139 9.53 -1.94 19.57
N GLY A 140 8.71 -2.95 19.29
CA GLY A 140 7.42 -3.18 19.95
C GLY A 140 6.51 -1.95 19.87
N ASP A 141 5.91 -1.59 21.01
CA ASP A 141 4.96 -0.48 21.11
C ASP A 141 5.61 0.92 21.02
N SER A 142 6.94 1.01 20.97
CA SER A 142 7.64 2.29 20.89
C SER A 142 7.68 2.88 19.48
N LEU A 143 7.21 2.14 18.45
CA LEU A 143 7.24 2.61 17.08
C LEU A 143 6.13 3.64 16.83
N SER A 144 6.46 4.78 16.18
CA SER A 144 5.49 5.84 15.89
C SER A 144 4.29 5.33 15.07
N GLY A 145 3.09 5.61 15.56
CA GLY A 145 1.85 5.31 14.87
C GLY A 145 1.41 6.31 13.81
N VAL A 146 2.06 7.47 13.72
CA VAL A 146 1.66 8.60 12.83
C VAL A 146 1.68 8.21 11.35
N GLY A 147 2.57 7.33 10.93
CA GLY A 147 2.58 6.78 9.56
C GLY A 147 1.37 5.89 9.21
N GLY A 148 0.45 5.74 10.16
CA GLY A 148 -0.72 4.87 10.07
C GLY A 148 -0.37 3.39 10.32
N VAL A 149 -1.41 2.60 10.50
CA VAL A 149 -1.32 1.17 10.87
C VAL A 149 -0.40 0.34 9.97
N ARG A 150 -0.24 0.74 8.70
CA ARG A 150 0.56 0.00 7.71
C ARG A 150 2.02 0.42 7.61
N ARG A 151 2.40 1.57 8.16
CA ARG A 151 3.73 2.17 7.98
C ARG A 151 4.25 2.81 9.27
N PRO A 152 4.21 2.10 10.40
CA PRO A 152 4.62 2.69 11.66
C PRO A 152 6.07 3.17 11.57
N GLY A 153 6.31 4.43 11.96
CA GLY A 153 7.63 5.05 12.01
C GLY A 153 8.29 5.38 10.66
N ILE A 154 7.72 4.96 9.53
CA ILE A 154 8.33 5.14 8.20
C ILE A 154 8.12 6.56 7.69
N VAL A 155 9.19 7.31 7.52
CA VAL A 155 9.22 8.70 7.02
C VAL A 155 9.72 8.81 5.57
N HIS A 156 10.44 7.81 5.08
CA HIS A 156 10.88 7.67 3.69
C HIS A 156 11.04 6.20 3.32
N ARG A 157 11.35 5.92 2.07
CA ARG A 157 11.55 4.55 1.61
C ARG A 157 12.71 4.42 0.64
N LEU A 158 13.26 3.22 0.60
CA LEU A 158 14.13 2.72 -0.47
C LEU A 158 13.36 1.65 -1.25
N ASP A 159 13.66 1.49 -2.52
CA ASP A 159 13.08 0.41 -3.31
C ASP A 159 13.58 -0.97 -2.85
N LYS A 160 12.89 -2.03 -3.24
CA LYS A 160 13.19 -3.40 -2.82
C LYS A 160 14.67 -3.74 -2.99
N ASP A 161 15.21 -3.50 -4.18
CA ASP A 161 16.56 -3.91 -4.55
C ASP A 161 17.63 -2.82 -4.28
N THR A 162 17.22 -1.70 -3.73
CA THR A 162 18.15 -0.66 -3.25
C THR A 162 18.54 -0.96 -1.81
N SER A 163 19.84 -1.10 -1.56
CA SER A 163 20.40 -1.20 -0.21
C SER A 163 20.80 0.17 0.34
N GLY A 164 20.99 0.26 1.65
CA GLY A 164 21.54 1.43 2.34
C GLY A 164 20.69 1.95 3.47
N LEU A 165 21.12 3.09 4.01
CA LEU A 165 20.61 3.64 5.27
C LEU A 165 19.16 4.12 5.14
N LEU A 166 18.34 3.68 6.09
CA LEU A 166 16.94 4.08 6.23
C LEU A 166 16.71 4.50 7.68
N VAL A 167 16.20 5.72 7.88
CA VAL A 167 15.84 6.24 9.19
C VAL A 167 14.36 6.03 9.48
N VAL A 168 14.06 5.61 10.70
CA VAL A 168 12.72 5.30 11.20
C VAL A 168 12.48 6.01 12.51
N ALA A 169 11.31 6.60 12.67
CA ALA A 169 10.91 7.30 13.89
C ALA A 169 10.37 6.32 14.94
N LYS A 170 10.83 6.42 16.18
CA LYS A 170 10.33 5.60 17.29
C LYS A 170 9.09 6.20 17.97
N HIS A 171 8.82 7.50 17.83
CA HIS A 171 7.65 8.16 18.38
C HIS A 171 7.16 9.31 17.48
N ASP A 172 5.97 9.82 17.76
CA ASP A 172 5.26 10.75 16.88
C ASP A 172 5.98 12.09 16.69
N ALA A 173 6.60 12.65 17.72
CA ALA A 173 7.35 13.89 17.60
C ALA A 173 8.56 13.73 16.64
N ALA A 174 9.29 12.63 16.75
CA ALA A 174 10.40 12.31 15.83
C ALA A 174 9.88 12.10 14.39
N HIS A 175 8.71 11.44 14.23
CA HIS A 175 8.10 11.23 12.91
C HIS A 175 7.75 12.57 12.24
N VAL A 176 7.12 13.48 12.96
CA VAL A 176 6.76 14.82 12.45
C VAL A 176 8.03 15.61 12.08
N GLY A 177 9.04 15.61 12.95
CA GLY A 177 10.31 16.28 12.69
C GLY A 177 11.03 15.75 11.45
N LEU A 178 11.24 14.44 11.37
CA LEU A 178 11.87 13.79 10.22
C LEU A 178 11.07 13.99 8.94
N SER A 179 9.75 13.82 8.97
CA SER A 179 8.88 14.05 7.80
C SER A 179 9.00 15.49 7.28
N THR A 180 9.13 16.46 8.18
CA THR A 180 9.32 17.87 7.80
C THR A 180 10.66 18.09 7.10
N LEU A 181 11.75 17.49 7.62
CA LEU A 181 13.07 17.55 7.00
C LEU A 181 13.08 16.91 5.62
N PHE A 182 12.45 15.75 5.45
CA PHE A 182 12.31 15.10 4.14
C PHE A 182 11.49 15.92 3.16
N ALA A 183 10.37 16.52 3.60
CA ALA A 183 9.50 17.35 2.75
C ALA A 183 10.21 18.63 2.27
N ARG A 184 11.06 19.21 3.11
CA ARG A 184 11.86 20.40 2.78
C ARG A 184 13.13 20.10 1.99
N HIS A 185 13.42 18.80 1.75
CA HIS A 185 14.69 18.35 1.19
C HIS A 185 15.93 18.80 1.99
N ASP A 186 15.76 19.02 3.29
CA ASP A 186 16.81 19.46 4.21
C ASP A 186 17.54 18.24 4.83
N ILE A 187 17.80 17.25 4.02
CA ILE A 187 18.56 16.04 4.35
C ILE A 187 19.51 15.74 3.20
N GLN A 188 20.80 15.61 3.51
CA GLN A 188 21.78 15.20 2.49
C GLN A 188 21.59 13.72 2.17
N ARG A 189 21.22 13.42 0.95
CA ARG A 189 21.05 12.06 0.43
C ARG A 189 22.12 11.80 -0.63
N ARG A 190 22.85 10.69 -0.49
CA ARG A 190 23.86 10.28 -1.46
C ARG A 190 23.61 8.83 -1.85
N TYR A 191 23.64 8.58 -3.17
CA TYR A 191 23.48 7.25 -3.73
C TYR A 191 24.66 6.93 -4.63
N ARG A 192 25.03 5.65 -4.67
CA ARG A 192 25.94 5.10 -5.67
C ARG A 192 25.14 4.15 -6.56
N ALA A 193 25.29 4.28 -7.87
CA ALA A 193 24.62 3.43 -8.82
C ALA A 193 25.63 2.91 -9.85
N LEU A 194 25.53 1.63 -10.20
CA LEU A 194 26.19 1.07 -11.35
C LEU A 194 25.24 1.19 -12.53
N VAL A 195 25.70 1.83 -13.61
CA VAL A 195 24.89 2.08 -14.81
C VAL A 195 25.53 1.45 -16.04
N TRP A 196 24.71 1.12 -17.02
CA TRP A 196 25.19 0.65 -18.31
C TRP A 196 25.70 1.82 -19.16
N GLY A 197 26.85 1.64 -19.80
CA GLY A 197 27.44 2.66 -20.67
C GLY A 197 28.19 3.75 -19.90
N GLN A 198 28.52 4.81 -20.62
CA GLN A 198 29.26 5.97 -20.08
C GLN A 198 28.33 7.18 -20.06
N PRO A 199 28.11 7.83 -18.92
CA PRO A 199 27.33 9.06 -18.85
C PRO A 199 27.98 10.15 -19.74
N HIS A 200 27.16 10.86 -20.52
CA HIS A 200 27.63 11.95 -21.37
C HIS A 200 28.13 13.18 -20.59
N ARG A 201 27.71 13.30 -19.33
CA ARG A 201 28.08 14.37 -18.39
C ARG A 201 28.49 13.79 -17.07
N ILE A 202 29.45 14.44 -16.41
CA ILE A 202 29.93 14.09 -15.08
C ILE A 202 28.88 14.48 -14.01
N ASP A 203 28.05 15.48 -14.32
CA ASP A 203 26.97 15.99 -13.48
C ASP A 203 25.69 16.18 -14.29
N GLY A 204 24.56 16.15 -13.64
CA GLY A 204 23.24 16.32 -14.26
C GLY A 204 22.11 16.25 -13.23
N ARG A 205 20.92 16.61 -13.71
CA ARG A 205 19.66 16.36 -13.00
C ARG A 205 18.84 15.36 -13.80
N VAL A 206 18.21 14.43 -13.08
CA VAL A 206 17.24 13.49 -13.63
C VAL A 206 15.85 14.02 -13.38
#